data_04747143ef091d07983425aadcf0e787
#
_entry.id   04747143ef091d07983425aadcf0e787
#
_cell.length_a   1.000
_cell.length_b   1.000
_cell.length_c   1.000
_cell.angle_alpha   90.00
_cell.angle_beta   90.00
_cell.angle_gamma   90.00
#
_symmetry.space_group_name_H-M   'P 1'
#
loop_
_entity.id
_entity.type
_entity.pdbx_description
1 polymer ?
#
loop_
_entity_poly.entity_id
_entity_poly.type
_entity_poly.pdbx_seq_one_letter_code
_entity_poly.pdbx_strand_id
1 'polypeptide(L)'
;MLVLTRDPVADRIGSVVVAAVTRTVRGLVSELPLTRGDGVPTDCVVNFDNIHTIPRNTFRRRIATLPASRTAEACRALQAATGC
;
A
#
# COMPACT_ATOMS: atom_id res chain seq x y z
N MET A 1 4.64 3.91 -2.92
CA MET A 1 4.35 2.51 -2.54
C MET A 1 3.69 2.47 -1.16
N LEU A 2 2.77 1.55 -0.96
CA LEU A 2 2.14 1.36 0.34
C LEU A 2 2.86 0.26 1.11
N VAL A 3 3.29 0.56 2.34
CA VAL A 3 3.96 -0.42 3.21
C VAL A 3 2.90 -1.30 3.87
N LEU A 4 3.02 -2.62 3.70
CA LEU A 4 2.09 -3.61 4.25
C LEU A 4 2.59 -4.22 5.55
N THR A 5 3.91 -4.17 5.82
CA THR A 5 4.48 -4.71 7.05
C THR A 5 4.07 -3.85 8.25
N ARG A 6 3.68 -4.49 9.35
CA ARG A 6 3.26 -3.80 10.58
C ARG A 6 4.40 -2.95 11.13
N ASP A 7 4.07 -1.76 11.63
CA ASP A 7 5.07 -0.81 12.15
C ASP A 7 6.04 -1.42 13.17
N PRO A 8 5.59 -2.17 14.21
CA PRO A 8 6.51 -2.75 15.17
C PRO A 8 7.51 -3.75 14.56
N VAL A 9 7.11 -4.43 13.47
CA VAL A 9 7.97 -5.38 12.77
C VAL A 9 8.85 -4.65 11.77
N ALA A 10 8.32 -3.63 11.09
CA ALA A 10 9.05 -2.85 10.10
C ALA A 10 10.30 -2.18 10.70
N ASP A 11 10.25 -1.78 11.97
CA ASP A 11 11.39 -1.17 12.65
C ASP A 11 12.48 -2.16 13.04
N ARG A 12 12.17 -3.46 13.03
CA ARG A 12 13.09 -4.52 13.49
C ARG A 12 13.75 -5.28 12.36
N ILE A 13 13.11 -5.35 11.19
CA ILE A 13 13.62 -6.11 10.06
C ILE A 13 14.21 -5.17 9.01
N GLY A 14 15.16 -5.69 8.24
CA GLY A 14 15.84 -4.90 7.20
C GLY A 14 15.04 -4.73 5.92
N SER A 15 13.91 -5.43 5.78
CA SER A 15 13.08 -5.41 4.58
C SER A 15 11.61 -5.28 4.95
N VAL A 16 10.82 -4.69 4.06
CA VAL A 16 9.38 -4.54 4.24
C VAL A 16 8.64 -4.97 2.98
N VAL A 17 7.41 -5.44 3.14
CA VAL A 17 6.51 -5.79 2.04
C VAL A 17 5.73 -4.55 1.64
N VAL A 18 5.71 -4.26 0.36
CA VAL A 18 5.04 -3.06 -0.19
C VAL A 18 4.15 -3.44 -1.37
N ALA A 19 3.10 -2.65 -1.59
CA ALA A 19 2.26 -2.72 -2.79
C ALA A 19 2.57 -1.52 -3.68
N ALA A 20 2.61 -1.75 -4.99
CA ALA A 20 2.88 -0.70 -5.95
C ALA A 20 1.73 0.30 -6.04
N VAL A 21 2.05 1.58 -6.20
CA VAL A 21 1.09 2.64 -6.43
C VAL A 21 1.26 3.13 -7.86
N THR A 22 0.14 3.25 -8.58
CA THR A 22 0.13 3.64 -9.98
C THR A 22 -1.03 4.59 -10.26
N ARG A 23 -0.91 5.38 -11.32
CA ARG A 23 -2.02 6.21 -11.82
C ARG A 23 -2.95 5.46 -12.77
N THR A 24 -2.53 4.27 -13.22
CA THR A 24 -3.32 3.46 -14.15
C THR A 24 -4.38 2.68 -13.37
N VAL A 25 -5.64 3.07 -13.55
CA VAL A 25 -6.79 2.42 -12.91
C VAL A 25 -7.31 1.34 -13.84
N ARG A 26 -7.41 0.10 -13.34
CA ARG A 26 -7.94 -1.04 -14.10
C ARG A 26 -9.32 -1.48 -13.62
N GLY A 27 -9.80 -0.92 -12.50
CA GLY A 27 -11.10 -1.27 -11.94
C GLY A 27 -11.15 -2.65 -11.29
N LEU A 28 -10.02 -3.18 -10.84
CA LEU A 28 -9.94 -4.50 -10.24
C LEU A 28 -10.27 -4.43 -8.73
N VAL A 29 -10.83 -5.52 -8.19
CA VAL A 29 -11.11 -5.62 -6.75
C VAL A 29 -9.83 -5.64 -5.90
N SER A 30 -8.69 -5.96 -6.51
CA SER A 30 -7.37 -5.94 -5.88
C SER A 30 -6.73 -4.55 -5.89
N GLU A 31 -7.45 -3.52 -6.31
CA GLU A 31 -6.98 -2.14 -6.31
C GLU A 31 -7.67 -1.33 -5.21
N LEU A 32 -6.90 -0.44 -4.58
CA LEU A 32 -7.42 0.51 -3.60
C LEU A 32 -7.20 1.92 -4.12
N PRO A 33 -8.27 2.65 -4.49
CA PRO A 33 -8.13 4.05 -4.93
C PRO A 33 -7.69 4.95 -3.77
N LEU A 34 -6.75 5.83 -4.05
CA LEU A 34 -6.30 6.88 -3.14
C LEU A 34 -6.57 8.24 -3.77
N THR A 35 -7.03 9.19 -2.96
CA THR A 35 -7.33 10.55 -3.37
C THR A 35 -6.51 11.53 -2.55
N ARG A 36 -6.58 12.81 -2.91
CA ARG A 36 -5.94 13.87 -2.13
C ARG A 36 -6.42 13.88 -0.68
N GLY A 37 -7.64 13.44 -0.42
CA GLY A 37 -8.16 13.29 0.94
C GLY A 37 -7.42 12.23 1.76
N ASP A 38 -6.73 11.30 1.11
CA ASP A 38 -5.89 10.30 1.76
C ASP A 38 -4.45 10.79 2.00
N GLY A 39 -4.14 12.01 1.59
CA GLY A 39 -2.83 12.61 1.81
C GLY A 39 -1.84 12.46 0.67
N VAL A 40 -2.26 11.90 -0.48
CA VAL A 40 -1.40 11.79 -1.66
C VAL A 40 -1.56 13.03 -2.55
N PRO A 41 -0.49 13.41 -3.29
CA PRO A 41 -0.52 14.64 -4.10
C PRO A 41 -1.46 14.58 -5.31
N THR A 42 -1.70 13.39 -5.86
CA THR A 42 -2.61 13.18 -6.99
C THR A 42 -3.39 11.89 -6.81
N ASP A 43 -4.54 11.79 -7.47
CA ASP A 43 -5.32 10.57 -7.44
C ASP A 43 -4.53 9.42 -8.07
N CYS A 44 -4.56 8.27 -7.39
CA CYS A 44 -3.82 7.07 -7.79
C CYS A 44 -4.51 5.84 -7.23
N VAL A 45 -3.96 4.66 -7.53
CA VAL A 45 -4.46 3.41 -6.96
C VAL A 45 -3.29 2.60 -6.42
N VAL A 46 -3.54 1.85 -5.35
CA VAL A 46 -2.62 0.83 -4.85
C VAL A 46 -2.98 -0.48 -5.53
N ASN A 47 -2.02 -1.09 -6.22
CA ASN A 47 -2.23 -2.35 -6.92
C ASN A 47 -1.69 -3.50 -6.06
N PHE A 48 -2.58 -4.27 -5.44
CA PHE A 48 -2.19 -5.39 -4.59
C PHE A 48 -1.83 -6.66 -5.39
N ASP A 49 -2.04 -6.66 -6.70
CA ASP A 49 -1.50 -7.73 -7.56
C ASP A 49 -0.01 -7.58 -7.79
N ASN A 50 0.57 -6.44 -7.41
CA ASN A 50 1.98 -6.15 -7.61
C ASN A 50 2.61 -5.75 -6.28
N ILE A 51 2.99 -6.76 -5.48
CA ILE A 51 3.62 -6.57 -4.18
C ILE A 51 5.08 -7.03 -4.24
N HIS A 52 5.92 -6.36 -3.46
CA HIS A 52 7.36 -6.60 -3.43
C HIS A 52 7.89 -6.56 -2.02
N THR A 53 9.01 -7.23 -1.80
CA THR A 53 9.81 -7.08 -0.58
C THR A 53 11.02 -6.23 -0.94
N ILE A 54 11.18 -5.09 -0.28
CA ILE A 54 12.29 -4.18 -0.56
C ILE A 54 13.04 -3.85 0.72
N PRO A 55 14.33 -3.46 0.61
CA PRO A 55 15.10 -3.03 1.77
C PRO A 55 14.46 -1.78 2.40
N ARG A 56 14.40 -1.75 3.72
CA ARG A 56 13.82 -0.64 4.45
C ARG A 56 14.53 0.69 4.16
N ASN A 57 15.83 0.67 3.95
CA ASN A 57 16.61 1.87 3.68
C ASN A 57 16.34 2.48 2.30
N THR A 58 15.53 1.83 1.46
CA THR A 58 15.07 2.39 0.19
C THR A 58 14.13 3.59 0.40
N PHE A 59 13.43 3.61 1.54
CA PHE A 59 12.51 4.70 1.85
C PHE A 59 13.25 5.94 2.32
N ARG A 60 12.83 7.09 1.83
CA ARG A 60 13.43 8.39 2.19
C ARG A 60 12.53 9.21 3.10
N ARG A 61 11.21 9.12 2.90
CA ARG A 61 10.24 9.82 3.75
C ARG A 61 8.86 9.20 3.60
N ARG A 62 8.04 9.43 4.62
CA ARG A 62 6.62 9.08 4.59
C ARG A 62 5.85 10.26 3.99
N ILE A 63 5.01 9.99 2.98
CA ILE A 63 4.14 11.01 2.39
C ILE A 63 2.85 11.13 3.21
N ALA A 64 2.25 9.99 3.58
CA ALA A 64 1.00 9.94 4.31
C ALA A 64 0.86 8.64 5.07
N THR A 65 -0.06 8.61 6.04
CA THR A 65 -0.45 7.40 6.76
C THR A 65 -1.95 7.19 6.54
N LEU A 66 -2.32 5.97 6.12
CA LEU A 66 -3.74 5.65 5.92
C LEU A 66 -4.47 5.57 7.26
N PRO A 67 -5.67 6.18 7.37
CA PRO A 67 -6.50 6.00 8.55
C PRO A 67 -7.01 4.55 8.65
N ALA A 68 -7.46 4.15 9.85
CA ALA A 68 -7.90 2.78 10.12
C ALA A 68 -9.02 2.32 9.17
N SER A 69 -9.95 3.20 8.80
CA SER A 69 -11.03 2.88 7.87
C SER A 69 -10.50 2.47 6.49
N ARG A 70 -9.45 3.14 6.02
CA ARG A 70 -8.83 2.83 4.74
C ARG A 70 -7.96 1.57 4.82
N THR A 71 -7.38 1.29 5.98
CA THR A 71 -6.62 0.07 6.21
C THR A 71 -7.50 -1.17 6.03
N ALA A 72 -8.76 -1.12 6.50
CA ALA A 72 -9.70 -2.23 6.30
C ALA A 72 -9.99 -2.46 4.81
N GLU A 73 -10.13 -1.41 4.02
CA GLU A 73 -10.30 -1.52 2.56
C GLU A 73 -9.05 -2.10 1.91
N ALA A 74 -7.87 -1.69 2.36
CA ALA A 74 -6.60 -2.23 1.86
C ALA A 74 -6.50 -3.73 2.12
N CYS A 75 -6.90 -4.19 3.30
CA CYS A 75 -6.91 -5.62 3.63
C CYS A 75 -7.84 -6.40 2.70
N ARG A 76 -9.02 -5.86 2.40
CA ARG A 76 -9.95 -6.52 1.46
C ARG A 76 -9.36 -6.62 0.06
N ALA A 77 -8.71 -5.57 -0.42
CA ALA A 77 -8.05 -5.58 -1.73
C ALA A 77 -6.92 -6.60 -1.77
N LEU A 78 -6.13 -6.69 -0.71
CA LEU A 78 -5.05 -7.67 -0.60
C LEU A 78 -5.60 -9.10 -0.59
N GLN A 79 -6.69 -9.35 0.12
CA GLN A 79 -7.34 -10.65 0.13
C GLN A 79 -7.84 -11.04 -1.27
N ALA A 80 -8.40 -10.09 -2.01
CA ALA A 80 -8.83 -10.32 -3.38
C ALA A 80 -7.66 -10.69 -4.29
N ALA A 81 -6.51 -10.05 -4.11
CA ALA A 81 -5.32 -10.31 -4.91
C ALA A 81 -4.70 -11.66 -4.61
N THR A 82 -4.74 -12.11 -3.36
CA THR A 82 -4.07 -13.34 -2.91
C THR A 82 -4.99 -14.55 -2.85
N GLY A 83 -6.29 -14.36 -2.89
CA GLY A 83 -7.26 -15.45 -2.79
C GLY A 83 -7.41 -16.03 -1.39
N CYS A 84 -6.99 -15.27 -0.38
CA CYS A 84 -7.09 -15.71 1.02
C CYS A 84 -8.44 -15.40 1.63
#